data_c8d2fa45e7b4684a2fbdf99e48cbc023
#
_entry.id   c8d2fa45e7b4684a2fbdf99e48cbc023
#
_cell.length_a   1.000
_cell.length_b   1.000
_cell.length_c   1.000
_cell.angle_alpha   90.00
_cell.angle_beta   90.00
_cell.angle_gamma   90.00
#
_symmetry.space_group_name_H-M   'P 1'
#
loop_
_entity.id
_entity.type
_entity.pdbx_description
1 polymer ?
#
loop_
_entity_poly.entity_id
_entity_poly.type
_entity_poly.pdbx_seq_one_letter_code
_entity_poly.pdbx_strand_id
1 'polypeptide(L)'
;GYVNGAECYAFAQNSEINSGAVSVAHCAKISKVYSLATKTGCPVIGIYDSNGVKLTEGFEVLNAYGELLKASTKVSGVIPQISVIAGSCLGTSALMANMADAVIAVKDSDFYVTAPSDITAEKSANDGTVDILADSFDDAVNEARKLAVLLPSNKL
;
A
#
# COMPACT_ATOMS: atom_id res chain seq x y z
N GLY A 1 -11.21 -5.88 9.93
CA GLY A 1 -12.00 -7.05 9.49
C GLY A 1 -11.28 -8.36 9.73
N TYR A 2 -11.80 -9.42 9.10
CA TYR A 2 -11.25 -10.78 9.27
C TYR A 2 -10.96 -11.42 7.93
N VAL A 3 -9.81 -12.07 7.82
CA VAL A 3 -9.42 -12.89 6.69
C VAL A 3 -9.19 -14.32 7.21
N ASN A 4 -10.02 -15.28 6.79
CA ASN A 4 -9.94 -16.66 7.23
C ASN A 4 -9.87 -16.83 8.76
N GLY A 5 -10.57 -15.98 9.51
CA GLY A 5 -10.61 -15.96 10.96
C GLY A 5 -9.50 -15.15 11.64
N ALA A 6 -8.48 -14.69 10.91
CA ALA A 6 -7.44 -13.80 11.42
C ALA A 6 -7.87 -12.33 11.28
N GLU A 7 -7.68 -11.54 12.33
CA GLU A 7 -7.97 -10.11 12.31
C GLU A 7 -6.93 -9.36 11.47
N CYS A 8 -7.37 -8.42 10.64
CA CYS A 8 -6.51 -7.55 9.85
C CYS A 8 -7.13 -6.16 9.68
N TYR A 9 -6.28 -5.19 9.39
CA TYR A 9 -6.68 -3.85 8.97
C TYR A 9 -6.40 -3.66 7.49
N ALA A 10 -7.26 -2.91 6.80
CA ALA A 10 -7.04 -2.59 5.40
C ALA A 10 -7.44 -1.14 5.11
N PHE A 11 -6.78 -0.56 4.12
CA PHE A 11 -7.19 0.68 3.46
C PHE A 11 -7.13 0.47 1.94
N ALA A 12 -7.97 1.23 1.22
CA ALA A 12 -7.98 1.21 -0.23
C ALA A 12 -8.07 2.62 -0.78
N GLN A 13 -7.43 2.85 -1.90
CA GLN A 13 -7.54 4.07 -2.70
C GLN A 13 -8.48 3.80 -3.87
N ASN A 14 -9.17 4.85 -4.34
CA ASN A 14 -10.08 4.75 -5.48
C ASN A 14 -9.73 5.84 -6.49
N SER A 15 -9.20 5.45 -7.63
CA SER A 15 -8.81 6.35 -8.73
C SER A 15 -10.01 7.07 -9.39
N GLU A 16 -11.22 6.56 -9.27
CA GLU A 16 -12.41 7.24 -9.76
C GLU A 16 -12.68 8.56 -9.04
N ILE A 17 -12.16 8.72 -7.81
CA ILE A 17 -12.31 9.93 -7.01
C ILE A 17 -11.01 10.74 -7.05
N ASN A 18 -11.00 11.84 -7.77
CA ASN A 18 -9.83 12.72 -7.92
C ASN A 18 -8.55 11.96 -8.33
N SER A 19 -8.67 10.95 -9.19
CA SER A 19 -7.56 10.11 -9.65
C SER A 19 -6.81 9.43 -8.48
N GLY A 20 -7.50 9.13 -7.39
CA GLY A 20 -6.91 8.55 -6.19
C GLY A 20 -5.95 9.48 -5.43
N ALA A 21 -5.91 10.78 -5.76
CA ALA A 21 -4.94 11.71 -5.22
C ALA A 21 -4.98 11.79 -3.69
N VAL A 22 -3.83 11.63 -3.07
CA VAL A 22 -3.69 11.56 -1.61
C VAL A 22 -3.71 12.97 -1.02
N SER A 23 -4.72 13.24 -0.20
CA SER A 23 -4.93 14.50 0.54
C SER A 23 -4.44 14.40 1.99
N VAL A 24 -4.39 15.53 2.70
CA VAL A 24 -4.13 15.59 4.15
C VAL A 24 -5.10 14.68 4.92
N ALA A 25 -6.40 14.76 4.59
CA ALA A 25 -7.42 13.92 5.22
C ALA A 25 -7.22 12.42 4.94
N HIS A 26 -6.77 12.09 3.72
CA HIS A 26 -6.45 10.71 3.34
C HIS A 26 -5.27 10.18 4.15
N CYS A 27 -4.18 10.95 4.23
CA CYS A 27 -3.03 10.61 5.08
C CYS A 27 -3.43 10.37 6.54
N ALA A 28 -4.27 11.23 7.10
CA ALA A 28 -4.75 11.10 8.47
C ALA A 28 -5.56 9.80 8.69
N LYS A 29 -6.41 9.42 7.73
CA LYS A 29 -7.17 8.17 7.78
C LYS A 29 -6.27 6.93 7.73
N ILE A 30 -5.30 6.89 6.83
CA ILE A 30 -4.36 5.77 6.73
C ILE A 30 -3.48 5.69 7.98
N SER A 31 -2.98 6.82 8.49
CA SER A 31 -2.21 6.86 9.74
C SER A 31 -3.02 6.32 10.93
N LYS A 32 -4.34 6.55 10.94
CA LYS A 32 -5.24 5.97 11.94
C LYS A 32 -5.32 4.44 11.82
N VAL A 33 -5.35 3.91 10.60
CA VAL A 33 -5.31 2.46 10.36
C VAL A 33 -4.03 1.87 10.96
N TYR A 34 -2.86 2.44 10.65
CA TYR A 34 -1.58 2.00 11.23
C TYR A 34 -1.57 2.05 12.76
N SER A 35 -2.10 3.15 13.34
CA SER A 35 -2.20 3.29 14.80
C SER A 35 -3.06 2.21 15.45
N LEU A 36 -4.17 1.83 14.82
CA LEU A 36 -5.06 0.78 15.32
C LEU A 36 -4.40 -0.60 15.16
N ALA A 37 -3.85 -0.89 14.00
CA ALA A 37 -3.16 -2.14 13.71
C ALA A 37 -1.99 -2.40 14.68
N THR A 38 -1.22 -1.36 14.98
CA THR A 38 -0.12 -1.45 15.96
C THR A 38 -0.63 -1.80 17.36
N LYS A 39 -1.77 -1.24 17.77
CA LYS A 39 -2.33 -1.50 19.11
C LYS A 39 -2.85 -2.92 19.26
N THR A 40 -3.35 -3.51 18.19
CA THR A 40 -3.91 -4.87 18.20
C THR A 40 -2.90 -5.93 17.76
N GLY A 41 -1.75 -5.51 17.20
CA GLY A 41 -0.75 -6.42 16.65
C GLY A 41 -1.20 -7.14 15.38
N CYS A 42 -2.09 -6.52 14.60
CA CYS A 42 -2.67 -7.12 13.40
C CYS A 42 -2.00 -6.62 12.12
N PRO A 43 -1.95 -7.44 11.05
CA PRO A 43 -1.40 -7.02 9.77
C PRO A 43 -2.20 -5.89 9.12
N VAL A 44 -1.53 -5.11 8.27
CA VAL A 44 -2.13 -4.06 7.44
C VAL A 44 -2.02 -4.44 5.96
N ILE A 45 -3.14 -4.36 5.26
CA ILE A 45 -3.21 -4.52 3.81
C ILE A 45 -3.53 -3.16 3.19
N GLY A 46 -2.63 -2.62 2.37
CA GLY A 46 -2.85 -1.40 1.59
C GLY A 46 -3.19 -1.73 0.14
N ILE A 47 -4.33 -1.26 -0.35
CA ILE A 47 -4.72 -1.38 -1.77
C ILE A 47 -4.50 -0.02 -2.42
N TYR A 48 -3.56 0.03 -3.36
CA TYR A 48 -3.10 1.27 -4.00
C TYR A 48 -3.68 1.42 -5.40
N ASP A 49 -4.31 2.56 -5.62
CA ASP A 49 -4.78 3.03 -6.91
C ASP A 49 -4.81 4.57 -6.88
N SER A 50 -3.63 5.18 -7.11
CA SER A 50 -3.40 6.61 -6.87
C SER A 50 -2.33 7.18 -7.79
N ASN A 51 -2.64 8.30 -8.40
CA ASN A 51 -1.69 9.09 -9.18
C ASN A 51 -0.78 9.98 -8.31
N GLY A 52 -0.72 9.74 -7.00
CA GLY A 52 0.17 10.44 -6.08
C GLY A 52 -0.51 11.52 -5.25
N VAL A 53 0.24 12.56 -4.91
CA VAL A 53 -0.15 13.60 -3.95
C VAL A 53 -1.13 14.60 -4.56
N LYS A 54 -2.13 15.05 -3.80
CA LYS A 54 -3.05 16.12 -4.16
C LYS A 54 -2.36 17.48 -4.09
N LEU A 55 -1.68 17.88 -5.16
CA LEU A 55 -0.84 19.08 -5.21
C LEU A 55 -1.58 20.39 -4.89
N THR A 56 -2.92 20.43 -5.06
CA THR A 56 -3.74 21.60 -4.72
C THR A 56 -3.78 21.92 -3.23
N GLU A 57 -3.35 21.02 -2.35
CA GLU A 57 -3.26 21.24 -0.90
C GLU A 57 -1.88 21.78 -0.47
N GLY A 58 -1.00 22.08 -1.43
CA GLY A 58 0.29 22.74 -1.19
C GLY A 58 1.22 21.93 -0.26
N PHE A 59 1.95 22.66 0.60
CA PHE A 59 2.93 22.03 1.51
C PHE A 59 2.32 21.20 2.64
N GLU A 60 1.05 21.44 2.96
CA GLU A 60 0.38 20.70 4.05
C GLU A 60 0.27 19.20 3.73
N VAL A 61 -0.02 18.87 2.48
CA VAL A 61 -0.10 17.46 2.07
C VAL A 61 1.27 16.77 2.08
N LEU A 62 2.34 17.49 1.78
CA LEU A 62 3.71 16.93 1.85
C LEU A 62 4.09 16.60 3.29
N ASN A 63 3.75 17.50 4.22
CA ASN A 63 3.96 17.25 5.65
C ASN A 63 3.13 16.05 6.14
N ALA A 64 1.84 16.01 5.77
CA ALA A 64 0.95 14.90 6.12
C ALA A 64 1.45 13.56 5.56
N TYR A 65 1.98 13.56 4.34
CA TYR A 65 2.57 12.38 3.74
C TYR A 65 3.85 11.94 4.47
N GLY A 66 4.69 12.88 4.90
CA GLY A 66 5.87 12.60 5.72
C GLY A 66 5.50 11.91 7.04
N GLU A 67 4.46 12.38 7.73
CA GLU A 67 3.96 11.74 8.95
C GLU A 67 3.34 10.34 8.67
N LEU A 68 2.71 10.16 7.51
CA LEU A 68 2.20 8.85 7.09
C LEU A 68 3.35 7.86 6.83
N LEU A 69 4.39 8.26 6.10
CA LEU A 69 5.59 7.45 5.89
C LEU A 69 6.26 7.07 7.21
N LYS A 70 6.36 8.02 8.13
CA LYS A 70 6.86 7.78 9.49
C LYS A 70 6.00 6.79 10.28
N ALA A 71 4.68 6.82 10.11
CA ALA A 71 3.78 5.86 10.73
C ALA A 71 4.00 4.45 10.18
N SER A 72 4.16 4.30 8.87
CA SER A 72 4.45 3.03 8.21
C SER A 72 5.82 2.47 8.62
N THR A 73 6.87 3.29 8.63
CA THR A 73 8.23 2.84 9.03
C THR A 73 8.31 2.38 10.48
N LYS A 74 7.56 3.01 11.38
CA LYS A 74 7.55 2.62 12.80
C LYS A 74 7.02 1.23 13.06
N VAL A 75 6.19 0.70 12.18
CA VAL A 75 5.60 -0.62 12.32
C VAL A 75 6.33 -1.70 11.51
N SER A 76 7.34 -1.31 10.73
CA SER A 76 8.19 -2.25 9.99
C SER A 76 8.88 -3.22 10.96
N GLY A 77 8.77 -4.51 10.68
CA GLY A 77 9.27 -5.57 11.55
C GLY A 77 8.48 -5.76 12.86
N VAL A 78 7.38 -5.05 13.06
CA VAL A 78 6.48 -5.19 14.23
C VAL A 78 5.20 -5.90 13.85
N ILE A 79 4.53 -5.45 12.79
CA ILE A 79 3.34 -6.07 12.21
C ILE A 79 3.54 -6.22 10.69
N PRO A 80 2.99 -7.26 10.05
CA PRO A 80 3.08 -7.42 8.61
C PRO A 80 2.38 -6.29 7.86
N GLN A 81 3.03 -5.82 6.80
CA GLN A 81 2.51 -4.85 5.86
C GLN A 81 2.47 -5.48 4.47
N ILE A 82 1.31 -5.51 3.83
CA ILE A 82 1.11 -6.08 2.50
C ILE A 82 0.58 -4.99 1.59
N SER A 83 1.26 -4.73 0.48
CA SER A 83 0.83 -3.79 -0.54
C SER A 83 0.25 -4.51 -1.75
N VAL A 84 -0.93 -4.07 -2.19
CA VAL A 84 -1.59 -4.52 -3.42
C VAL A 84 -1.66 -3.34 -4.37
N ILE A 85 -0.98 -3.42 -5.49
CA ILE A 85 -1.01 -2.41 -6.55
C ILE A 85 -2.13 -2.80 -7.52
N ALA A 86 -3.28 -2.12 -7.38
CA ALA A 86 -4.51 -2.45 -8.11
C ALA A 86 -4.65 -1.68 -9.43
N GLY A 87 -4.03 -0.52 -9.52
CA GLY A 87 -4.05 0.36 -10.68
C GLY A 87 -2.81 1.24 -10.70
N SER A 88 -2.97 2.54 -10.85
CA SER A 88 -1.83 3.47 -10.77
C SER A 88 -1.29 3.55 -9.35
N CYS A 89 0.03 3.45 -9.19
CA CYS A 89 0.71 3.67 -7.92
C CYS A 89 2.02 4.43 -8.20
N LEU A 90 1.94 5.75 -8.13
CA LEU A 90 2.96 6.65 -8.65
C LEU A 90 3.58 7.52 -7.55
N GLY A 91 4.84 7.89 -7.75
CA GLY A 91 5.55 8.85 -6.89
C GLY A 91 5.66 8.38 -5.44
N THR A 92 5.21 9.21 -4.50
CA THR A 92 5.24 8.90 -3.07
C THR A 92 4.36 7.72 -2.66
N SER A 93 3.28 7.44 -3.42
CA SER A 93 2.47 6.23 -3.19
C SER A 93 3.27 4.97 -3.51
N ALA A 94 4.04 4.97 -4.60
CA ALA A 94 4.92 3.85 -4.94
C ALA A 94 6.03 3.67 -3.90
N LEU A 95 6.61 4.77 -3.39
CA LEU A 95 7.59 4.70 -2.31
C LEU A 95 6.99 4.04 -1.06
N MET A 96 5.78 4.47 -0.65
CA MET A 96 5.11 3.90 0.51
C MET A 96 4.76 2.43 0.30
N ALA A 97 4.23 2.07 -0.86
CA ALA A 97 3.87 0.68 -1.17
C ALA A 97 5.09 -0.25 -1.12
N ASN A 98 6.24 0.25 -1.57
CA ASN A 98 7.51 -0.50 -1.59
C ASN A 98 8.15 -0.70 -0.21
N MET A 99 7.66 0.00 0.82
CA MET A 99 8.12 -0.17 2.20
C MET A 99 7.41 -1.31 2.94
N ALA A 100 6.47 -1.99 2.28
CA ALA A 100 5.77 -3.16 2.83
C ALA A 100 6.68 -4.40 2.84
N ASP A 101 6.28 -5.40 3.61
CA ASP A 101 6.98 -6.69 3.70
C ASP A 101 6.73 -7.58 2.46
N ALA A 102 5.62 -7.31 1.75
CA ALA A 102 5.31 -7.95 0.47
C ALA A 102 4.56 -6.99 -0.45
N VAL A 103 4.91 -6.99 -1.72
CA VAL A 103 4.30 -6.19 -2.78
C VAL A 103 3.69 -7.11 -3.83
N ILE A 104 2.38 -7.02 -4.00
CA ILE A 104 1.61 -7.73 -5.01
C ILE A 104 1.14 -6.71 -6.04
N ALA A 105 1.37 -6.94 -7.32
CA ALA A 105 0.89 -6.04 -8.35
C ALA A 105 0.05 -6.76 -9.41
N VAL A 106 -0.98 -6.09 -9.90
CA VAL A 106 -1.75 -6.54 -11.07
C VAL A 106 -0.92 -6.23 -12.33
N LYS A 107 -0.90 -7.14 -13.30
CA LYS A 107 -0.07 -7.06 -14.51
C LYS A 107 -0.14 -5.73 -15.26
N ASP A 108 -1.34 -5.18 -15.40
CA ASP A 108 -1.58 -3.95 -16.14
C ASP A 108 -1.50 -2.68 -15.26
N SER A 109 -0.96 -2.79 -14.04
CA SER A 109 -0.82 -1.66 -13.14
C SER A 109 0.47 -0.88 -13.41
N ASP A 110 0.41 0.44 -13.14
CA ASP A 110 1.56 1.34 -13.20
C ASP A 110 2.22 1.44 -11.82
N PHE A 111 3.48 1.05 -11.72
CA PHE A 111 4.20 1.08 -10.45
C PHE A 111 5.59 1.68 -10.61
N TYR A 112 5.74 2.98 -10.30
CA TYR A 112 7.04 3.66 -10.35
C TYR A 112 7.10 4.91 -9.45
N VAL A 113 8.28 5.23 -8.95
CA VAL A 113 8.53 6.42 -8.13
C VAL A 113 8.74 7.66 -9.00
N THR A 114 9.48 7.54 -10.09
CA THR A 114 9.80 8.65 -11.02
C THR A 114 9.61 8.24 -12.46
N ALA A 115 9.12 9.18 -13.29
CA ALA A 115 9.09 9.00 -14.73
C ALA A 115 10.55 8.94 -15.31
N PRO A 116 10.78 8.29 -16.45
CA PRO A 116 9.81 7.85 -17.44
C PRO A 116 9.06 6.59 -17.04
N SER A 117 7.82 6.55 -17.48
CA SER A 117 6.81 5.54 -17.13
C SER A 117 6.88 4.26 -17.98
N ASP A 118 8.04 3.90 -18.48
CA ASP A 118 8.20 2.62 -19.17
C ASP A 118 8.43 1.44 -18.21
N ILE A 119 8.33 1.70 -16.91
CA ILE A 119 8.42 0.68 -15.86
C ILE A 119 7.00 0.23 -15.52
N THR A 120 6.67 -0.96 -16.02
CA THR A 120 5.41 -1.64 -15.73
C THR A 120 5.55 -2.55 -14.50
N ALA A 121 4.43 -3.03 -13.95
CA ALA A 121 4.42 -4.02 -12.88
C ALA A 121 5.20 -5.30 -13.24
N GLU A 122 5.18 -5.71 -14.52
CA GLU A 122 5.94 -6.85 -15.00
C GLU A 122 7.46 -6.62 -14.95
N LYS A 123 7.93 -5.42 -15.32
CA LYS A 123 9.35 -5.07 -15.17
C LYS A 123 9.76 -5.03 -13.71
N SER A 124 8.94 -4.45 -12.85
CA SER A 124 9.17 -4.40 -11.39
C SER A 124 9.17 -5.79 -10.75
N ALA A 125 8.41 -6.74 -11.28
CA ALA A 125 8.47 -8.13 -10.85
C ALA A 125 9.80 -8.80 -11.26
N ASN A 126 10.29 -8.52 -12.45
CA ASN A 126 11.58 -9.04 -12.92
C ASN A 126 12.77 -8.45 -12.13
N ASP A 127 12.66 -7.22 -11.67
CA ASP A 127 13.68 -6.53 -10.86
C ASP A 127 13.64 -6.92 -9.37
N GLY A 128 12.61 -7.67 -8.95
CA GLY A 128 12.39 -8.04 -7.55
C GLY A 128 11.78 -6.92 -6.69
N THR A 129 11.28 -5.86 -7.31
CA THR A 129 10.54 -4.79 -6.61
C THR A 129 9.10 -5.21 -6.31
N VAL A 130 8.52 -6.08 -7.14
CA VAL A 130 7.23 -6.73 -6.95
C VAL A 130 7.47 -8.21 -6.65
N ASP A 131 6.97 -8.68 -5.53
CA ASP A 131 7.15 -10.08 -5.10
C ASP A 131 6.20 -11.03 -5.82
N ILE A 132 4.97 -10.59 -6.07
CA ILE A 132 3.94 -11.40 -6.72
C ILE A 132 3.25 -10.59 -7.82
N LEU A 133 3.29 -11.11 -9.04
CA LEU A 133 2.54 -10.56 -10.17
C LEU A 133 1.23 -11.34 -10.32
N ALA A 134 0.10 -10.66 -10.21
CA ALA A 134 -1.24 -11.23 -10.30
C ALA A 134 -1.88 -10.94 -11.67
N ASP A 135 -2.64 -11.88 -12.19
CA ASP A 135 -3.32 -11.74 -13.48
C ASP A 135 -4.53 -10.80 -13.41
N SER A 136 -5.15 -10.69 -12.23
CA SER A 136 -6.33 -9.85 -11.98
C SER A 136 -6.32 -9.25 -10.57
N PHE A 137 -7.21 -8.26 -10.35
CA PHE A 137 -7.40 -7.68 -9.02
C PHE A 137 -7.88 -8.73 -8.01
N ASP A 138 -8.78 -9.61 -8.41
CA ASP A 138 -9.28 -10.67 -7.53
C ASP A 138 -8.17 -11.65 -7.13
N ASP A 139 -7.27 -11.98 -8.06
CA ASP A 139 -6.10 -12.81 -7.77
C ASP A 139 -5.14 -12.10 -6.80
N ALA A 140 -4.88 -10.81 -7.02
CA ALA A 140 -4.03 -10.01 -6.13
C ALA A 140 -4.60 -9.95 -4.70
N VAL A 141 -5.91 -9.75 -4.57
CA VAL A 141 -6.59 -9.77 -3.26
C VAL A 141 -6.51 -11.15 -2.61
N ASN A 142 -6.66 -12.22 -3.39
CA ASN A 142 -6.55 -13.59 -2.87
C ASN A 142 -5.13 -13.90 -2.39
N GLU A 143 -4.09 -13.45 -3.10
CA GLU A 143 -2.70 -13.60 -2.64
C GLU A 143 -2.45 -12.78 -1.35
N ALA A 144 -2.95 -11.55 -1.27
CA ALA A 144 -2.85 -10.74 -0.05
C ALA A 144 -3.54 -11.43 1.15
N ARG A 145 -4.69 -12.05 0.93
CA ARG A 145 -5.40 -12.83 1.96
C ARG A 145 -4.61 -14.05 2.42
N LYS A 146 -3.93 -14.75 1.51
CA LYS A 146 -3.06 -15.87 1.86
C LYS A 146 -1.88 -15.39 2.72
N LEU A 147 -1.19 -14.33 2.29
CA LEU A 147 -0.05 -13.76 3.02
C LEU A 147 -0.45 -13.26 4.40
N ALA A 148 -1.61 -12.61 4.54
CA ALA A 148 -2.09 -12.11 5.84
C ALA A 148 -2.31 -13.22 6.88
N VAL A 149 -2.52 -14.46 6.44
CA VAL A 149 -2.68 -15.63 7.31
C VAL A 149 -1.36 -16.40 7.51
N LEU A 150 -0.51 -16.42 6.48
CA LEU A 150 0.77 -17.12 6.51
C LEU A 150 1.84 -16.39 7.32
N LEU A 151 1.85 -15.06 7.25
CA LEU A 151 2.80 -14.25 8.00
C LEU A 151 2.42 -14.26 9.49
N PRO A 152 3.41 -14.27 10.40
CA PRO A 152 3.13 -14.13 11.83
C PRO A 152 2.43 -12.81 12.08
N SER A 153 1.36 -12.81 12.88
CA SER A 153 0.52 -11.63 13.08
C SER A 153 1.30 -10.44 13.67
N ASN A 154 2.33 -10.70 14.47
CA ASN A 154 3.20 -9.68 15.03
C ASN A 154 4.48 -10.29 15.61
N LYS A 155 5.37 -9.45 16.08
CA LYS A 155 6.64 -9.82 16.71
C LYS A 155 6.51 -10.23 18.20
N LEU A 156 5.33 -10.01 18.78
CA LEU A 156 5.08 -10.18 20.22
C LEU A 156 4.89 -11.66 20.61
#